data_1b08d7cdf513f1979877983bf9bb573f
#
_entry.id   1b08d7cdf513f1979877983bf9bb573f
#
_cell.length_a   1.000
_cell.length_b   1.000
_cell.length_c   1.000
_cell.angle_alpha   90.00
_cell.angle_beta   90.00
_cell.angle_gamma   90.00
#
_symmetry.space_group_name_H-M   'P 1'
#
loop_
_entity.id
_entity.type
_entity.pdbx_description
1 polymer ?
#
loop_
_entity_poly.entity_id
_entity_poly.type
_entity_poly.pdbx_seq_one_letter_code
_entity_poly.pdbx_strand_id
1 'polypeptide(L)'
;MNFAPACCMLLHRSVFERVGYFDEAFFMYYEDTDLCVRLLENGYQILYEPEARMWHKVSSSSGGQNSKVSVYYIYRNQLYFMKKHSDKARFRGRCYAVLKAMTKAVTAPIRRKNDGVIFTAYLDYLKGKMYRKR
;
A
#
# COMPACT_ATOMS: atom_id res chain seq x y z
N MET A 1 9.24 -7.88 -14.15
CA MET A 1 9.12 -6.66 -13.31
C MET A 1 8.86 -7.07 -11.85
N ASN A 2 8.95 -6.09 -10.91
CA ASN A 2 8.77 -6.40 -9.47
C ASN A 2 7.43 -5.88 -8.91
N PHE A 3 6.65 -5.20 -9.73
CA PHE A 3 5.37 -4.62 -9.34
C PHE A 3 4.45 -4.50 -10.56
N ALA A 4 3.16 -4.77 -10.35
CA ALA A 4 2.08 -4.47 -11.27
C ALA A 4 0.91 -3.87 -10.47
N PRO A 5 0.30 -2.77 -10.95
CA PRO A 5 -0.87 -2.19 -10.29
C PRO A 5 -2.11 -3.07 -10.50
N ALA A 6 -2.92 -3.23 -9.46
CA ALA A 6 -4.11 -4.10 -9.51
C ALA A 6 -5.22 -3.61 -10.46
N CYS A 7 -5.09 -2.42 -11.02
CA CYS A 7 -6.08 -1.92 -11.99
C CYS A 7 -6.14 -2.75 -13.29
N CYS A 8 -5.07 -3.51 -13.61
CA CYS A 8 -5.06 -4.48 -14.72
C CYS A 8 -4.05 -5.58 -14.43
N MET A 9 -4.51 -6.68 -13.86
CA MET A 9 -3.73 -7.89 -13.61
C MET A 9 -4.47 -9.11 -14.14
N LEU A 10 -3.75 -10.00 -14.82
CA LEU A 10 -4.23 -11.32 -15.17
C LEU A 10 -3.49 -12.37 -14.34
N LEU A 11 -4.23 -13.18 -13.59
CA LEU A 11 -3.69 -14.20 -12.70
C LEU A 11 -4.46 -15.51 -12.90
N HIS A 12 -3.74 -16.62 -12.95
CA HIS A 12 -4.39 -17.92 -12.92
C HIS A 12 -4.97 -18.18 -11.52
N ARG A 13 -6.16 -18.81 -11.45
CA ARG A 13 -6.85 -19.05 -10.17
C ARG A 13 -5.99 -19.77 -9.13
N SER A 14 -5.22 -20.77 -9.56
CA SER A 14 -4.35 -21.56 -8.67
C SER A 14 -3.27 -20.72 -7.98
N VAL A 15 -2.94 -19.54 -8.50
CA VAL A 15 -2.03 -18.61 -7.85
C VAL A 15 -2.58 -18.16 -6.50
N PHE A 16 -3.88 -17.82 -6.45
CA PHE A 16 -4.52 -17.41 -5.21
C PHE A 16 -4.62 -18.53 -4.18
N GLU A 17 -4.74 -19.78 -4.63
CA GLU A 17 -4.73 -20.96 -3.74
C GLU A 17 -3.38 -21.11 -3.03
N ARG A 18 -2.29 -20.69 -3.68
CA ARG A 18 -0.93 -20.78 -3.14
C ARG A 18 -0.51 -19.55 -2.34
N VAL A 19 -0.78 -18.35 -2.85
CA VAL A 19 -0.30 -17.09 -2.25
C VAL A 19 -1.36 -16.36 -1.43
N GLY A 20 -2.62 -16.78 -1.50
CA GLY A 20 -3.77 -16.12 -0.91
C GLY A 20 -4.27 -14.93 -1.73
N TYR A 21 -5.48 -14.48 -1.39
CA TYR A 21 -6.14 -13.34 -2.03
C TYR A 21 -5.55 -12.00 -1.58
N PHE A 22 -6.15 -10.90 -2.03
CA PHE A 22 -5.85 -9.57 -1.51
C PHE A 22 -6.13 -9.51 0.00
N ASP A 23 -5.22 -8.89 0.73
CA ASP A 23 -5.40 -8.70 2.17
C ASP A 23 -6.35 -7.51 2.41
N GLU A 24 -7.56 -7.84 2.83
CA GLU A 24 -8.64 -6.87 3.06
C GLU A 24 -8.31 -5.80 4.12
N ALA A 25 -7.33 -6.07 4.99
CA ALA A 25 -6.88 -5.11 5.98
C ALA A 25 -6.33 -3.82 5.33
N PHE A 26 -5.81 -3.91 4.11
CA PHE A 26 -5.41 -2.72 3.35
C PHE A 26 -6.60 -1.89 2.91
N PHE A 27 -7.69 -2.50 2.47
CA PHE A 27 -8.88 -1.89 1.86
C PHE A 27 -8.57 -1.16 0.54
N MET A 28 -7.59 -0.26 0.53
CA MET A 28 -7.21 0.57 -0.63
C MET A 28 -5.74 1.01 -0.48
N TYR A 29 -4.96 0.92 -1.53
CA TYR A 29 -3.51 1.16 -1.58
C TYR A 29 -2.68 0.15 -0.78
N TYR A 30 -1.58 -0.31 -1.35
CA TYR A 30 -0.66 -1.34 -0.87
C TYR A 30 -1.16 -2.79 -0.98
N GLU A 31 -2.44 -3.04 -1.26
CA GLU A 31 -2.97 -4.39 -1.48
C GLU A 31 -2.32 -5.08 -2.69
N ASP A 32 -2.09 -4.31 -3.76
CA ASP A 32 -1.39 -4.77 -4.96
C ASP A 32 0.11 -4.98 -4.71
N THR A 33 0.72 -4.07 -3.98
CA THR A 33 2.12 -4.18 -3.59
C THR A 33 2.35 -5.41 -2.70
N ASP A 34 1.46 -5.67 -1.75
CA ASP A 34 1.48 -6.86 -0.91
C ASP A 34 1.35 -8.15 -1.72
N LEU A 35 0.40 -8.19 -2.66
CA LEU A 35 0.22 -9.33 -3.54
C LEU A 35 1.47 -9.57 -4.41
N CYS A 36 2.03 -8.52 -5.01
CA CYS A 36 3.25 -8.63 -5.81
C CYS A 36 4.43 -9.19 -5.00
N VAL A 37 4.61 -8.75 -3.76
CA VAL A 37 5.66 -9.30 -2.88
C VAL A 37 5.43 -10.78 -2.64
N ARG A 38 4.21 -11.20 -2.28
CA ARG A 38 3.88 -12.61 -2.06
C ARG A 38 4.06 -13.47 -3.31
N LEU A 39 3.72 -12.96 -4.49
CA LEU A 39 3.95 -13.63 -5.77
C LEU A 39 5.44 -13.90 -5.97
N LEU A 40 6.28 -12.89 -5.87
CA LEU A 40 7.73 -13.00 -6.07
C LEU A 40 8.38 -13.95 -5.05
N GLU A 41 7.94 -13.91 -3.81
CA GLU A 41 8.43 -14.80 -2.75
C GLU A 41 8.05 -16.26 -2.96
N ASN A 42 6.96 -16.52 -3.66
CA ASN A 42 6.56 -17.88 -4.05
C ASN A 42 7.11 -18.32 -5.40
N GLY A 43 8.07 -17.57 -5.97
CA GLY A 43 8.77 -17.93 -7.20
C GLY A 43 8.02 -17.58 -8.48
N TYR A 44 6.90 -16.84 -8.41
CA TYR A 44 6.21 -16.34 -9.60
C TYR A 44 6.95 -15.17 -10.22
N GLN A 45 6.80 -15.01 -11.52
CA GLN A 45 7.32 -13.86 -12.25
C GLN A 45 6.17 -12.92 -12.62
N ILE A 46 6.42 -11.63 -12.51
CA ILE A 46 5.49 -10.60 -12.97
C ILE A 46 5.96 -10.15 -14.36
N LEU A 47 5.15 -10.43 -15.36
CA LEU A 47 5.41 -10.07 -16.74
C LEU A 47 4.64 -8.82 -17.13
N TYR A 48 5.16 -8.08 -18.07
CA TYR A 48 4.49 -6.94 -18.72
C TYR A 48 4.06 -7.36 -20.13
N GLU A 49 2.76 -7.16 -20.43
CA GLU A 49 2.21 -7.41 -21.75
C GLU A 49 2.00 -6.06 -22.45
N PRO A 50 2.86 -5.70 -23.42
CA PRO A 50 2.82 -4.38 -24.05
C PRO A 50 1.63 -4.16 -24.98
N GLU A 51 0.99 -5.23 -25.45
CA GLU A 51 -0.19 -5.13 -26.31
C GLU A 51 -1.49 -4.93 -25.53
N ALA A 52 -1.49 -5.27 -24.23
CA ALA A 52 -2.64 -5.04 -23.37
C ALA A 52 -2.77 -3.55 -23.04
N ARG A 53 -3.86 -2.94 -23.48
CA ARG A 53 -4.13 -1.51 -23.31
C ARG A 53 -5.42 -1.29 -22.56
N MET A 54 -5.42 -0.37 -21.61
CA MET A 54 -6.60 0.04 -20.88
C MET A 54 -6.60 1.55 -20.62
N TRP A 55 -7.79 2.12 -20.45
CA TRP A 55 -7.97 3.48 -19.96
C TRP A 55 -8.35 3.46 -18.48
N HIS A 56 -7.49 3.98 -17.65
CA HIS A 56 -7.68 4.01 -16.21
C HIS A 56 -7.97 5.44 -15.72
N LYS A 57 -9.17 5.66 -15.17
CA LYS A 57 -9.52 6.92 -14.48
C LYS A 57 -8.88 6.96 -13.11
N VAL A 58 -7.60 7.34 -13.05
CA VAL A 58 -6.78 7.33 -11.83
C VAL A 58 -7.47 8.09 -10.70
N SER A 59 -7.54 7.47 -9.53
CA SER A 59 -8.04 8.08 -8.28
C SER A 59 -9.48 8.60 -8.32
N SER A 60 -10.31 8.20 -9.28
CA SER A 60 -11.70 8.67 -9.36
C SER A 60 -12.53 8.24 -8.16
N SER A 61 -12.31 7.04 -7.64
CA SER A 61 -13.02 6.47 -6.48
C SER A 61 -12.57 7.05 -5.13
N SER A 62 -11.36 7.62 -5.06
CA SER A 62 -10.80 8.17 -3.83
C SER A 62 -10.86 9.70 -3.74
N GLY A 63 -11.45 10.37 -4.76
CA GLY A 63 -11.53 11.83 -4.79
C GLY A 63 -10.23 12.54 -5.21
N GLY A 64 -9.33 11.83 -5.88
CA GLY A 64 -8.05 12.34 -6.38
C GLY A 64 -6.83 11.87 -5.58
N GLN A 65 -5.65 12.00 -6.18
CA GLN A 65 -4.38 11.49 -5.60
C GLN A 65 -4.02 12.10 -4.24
N ASN A 66 -4.42 13.36 -3.99
CA ASN A 66 -4.12 14.09 -2.75
C ASN A 66 -5.37 14.29 -1.88
N SER A 67 -6.43 13.50 -2.10
CA SER A 67 -7.60 13.54 -1.25
C SER A 67 -7.26 13.08 0.17
N LYS A 68 -8.04 13.53 1.14
CA LYS A 68 -7.91 13.07 2.54
C LYS A 68 -8.01 11.55 2.65
N VAL A 69 -8.84 10.93 1.84
CA VAL A 69 -9.02 9.48 1.78
C VAL A 69 -7.75 8.79 1.28
N SER A 70 -7.21 9.23 0.14
CA SER A 70 -5.96 8.68 -0.41
C SER A 70 -4.80 8.81 0.58
N VAL A 71 -4.61 10.01 1.14
CA VAL A 71 -3.55 10.28 2.12
C VAL A 71 -3.70 9.39 3.33
N TYR A 72 -4.91 9.26 3.89
CA TYR A 72 -5.16 8.40 5.04
C TYR A 72 -4.73 6.95 4.80
N TYR A 73 -5.23 6.32 3.74
CA TYR A 73 -4.93 4.91 3.49
C TYR A 73 -3.46 4.68 3.12
N ILE A 74 -2.84 5.56 2.32
CA ILE A 74 -1.43 5.44 1.97
C ILE A 74 -0.55 5.43 3.24
N TYR A 75 -0.76 6.35 4.17
CA TYR A 75 0.08 6.44 5.37
C TYR A 75 -0.20 5.34 6.39
N ARG A 76 -1.48 4.97 6.60
CA ARG A 76 -1.84 3.84 7.46
C ARG A 76 -1.26 2.53 6.94
N ASN A 77 -1.46 2.27 5.65
CA ASN A 77 -1.10 1.00 5.03
C ASN A 77 0.41 0.87 4.82
N GLN A 78 1.14 1.96 4.66
CA GLN A 78 2.60 1.94 4.63
C GLN A 78 3.18 1.28 5.89
N LEU A 79 2.68 1.65 7.08
CA LEU A 79 3.13 1.06 8.34
C LEU A 79 2.72 -0.41 8.45
N TYR A 80 1.50 -0.75 8.03
CA TYR A 80 1.03 -2.13 8.05
C TYR A 80 1.83 -3.01 7.10
N PHE A 81 2.07 -2.58 5.87
CA PHE A 81 2.91 -3.27 4.89
C PHE A 81 4.32 -3.53 5.43
N MET A 82 4.94 -2.51 6.00
CA MET A 82 6.27 -2.63 6.60
C MET A 82 6.31 -3.63 7.75
N LYS A 83 5.28 -3.66 8.61
CA LYS A 83 5.16 -4.65 9.68
C LYS A 83 4.98 -6.06 9.10
N LYS A 84 4.08 -6.22 8.13
CA LYS A 84 3.75 -7.51 7.52
C LYS A 84 4.95 -8.17 6.84
N HIS A 85 5.80 -7.37 6.18
CA HIS A 85 7.00 -7.82 5.48
C HIS A 85 8.29 -7.51 6.24
N SER A 86 8.21 -7.38 7.57
CA SER A 86 9.33 -6.90 8.41
C SER A 86 10.55 -7.81 8.40
N ASP A 87 10.35 -9.11 8.29
CA ASP A 87 11.42 -10.10 8.35
C ASP A 87 12.29 -10.08 7.09
N LYS A 88 11.78 -9.47 6.02
CA LYS A 88 12.37 -9.42 4.68
C LYS A 88 12.94 -8.05 4.32
N ALA A 89 12.50 -7.00 5.01
CA ALA A 89 13.07 -5.66 4.85
C ALA A 89 14.43 -5.59 5.57
N ARG A 90 15.49 -5.31 4.82
CA ARG A 90 16.81 -5.04 5.42
C ARG A 90 16.64 -3.99 6.52
N PHE A 91 17.21 -4.23 7.69
CA PHE A 91 17.11 -3.36 8.88
C PHE A 91 17.29 -1.87 8.56
N ARG A 92 18.23 -1.52 7.66
CA ARG A 92 18.47 -0.14 7.20
C ARG A 92 17.26 0.47 6.47
N GLY A 93 16.54 -0.32 5.64
CA GLY A 93 15.32 0.15 4.95
C GLY A 93 14.19 0.41 5.94
N ARG A 94 14.09 -0.40 6.99
CA ARG A 94 13.10 -0.21 8.08
C ARG A 94 13.38 1.07 8.86
N CYS A 95 14.63 1.28 9.26
CA CYS A 95 15.04 2.50 9.94
C CYS A 95 14.79 3.75 9.08
N TYR A 96 15.13 3.70 7.79
CA TYR A 96 14.87 4.79 6.85
C TYR A 96 13.38 5.10 6.71
N ALA A 97 12.54 4.08 6.56
CA ALA A 97 11.11 4.28 6.39
C ALA A 97 10.44 4.80 7.67
N VAL A 98 10.85 4.32 8.86
CA VAL A 98 10.40 4.85 10.15
C VAL A 98 10.87 6.29 10.33
N LEU A 99 12.14 6.59 10.04
CA LEU A 99 12.68 7.95 10.13
C LEU A 99 11.95 8.89 9.16
N LYS A 100 11.69 8.47 7.94
CA LYS A 100 10.92 9.23 6.96
C LYS A 100 9.47 9.45 7.38
N ALA A 101 8.84 8.46 8.02
CA ALA A 101 7.50 8.61 8.60
C ALA A 101 7.52 9.60 9.76
N MET A 102 8.50 9.52 10.65
CA MET A 102 8.66 10.44 11.78
C MET A 102 8.97 11.87 11.32
N THR A 103 9.89 12.05 10.37
CA THR A 103 10.18 13.39 9.82
C THR A 103 8.96 14.00 9.14
N LYS A 104 8.18 13.20 8.40
CA LYS A 104 6.92 13.68 7.85
C LYS A 104 5.88 14.00 8.91
N ALA A 105 5.77 13.22 9.97
CA ALA A 105 4.87 13.52 11.09
C ALA A 105 5.27 14.81 11.84
N VAL A 106 6.57 15.06 12.02
CA VAL A 106 7.09 16.26 12.68
C VAL A 106 7.03 17.50 11.78
N THR A 107 7.29 17.34 10.48
CA THR A 107 7.23 18.47 9.52
C THR A 107 5.84 18.73 8.96
N ALA A 108 4.90 17.83 9.19
CA ALA A 108 3.50 17.95 8.79
C ALA A 108 2.85 19.23 9.33
N PRO A 109 2.99 19.63 10.60
CA PRO A 109 2.42 20.89 11.12
C PRO A 109 2.82 22.15 10.33
N ILE A 110 3.95 22.11 9.64
CA ILE A 110 4.50 23.24 8.88
C ILE A 110 3.95 23.28 7.44
N ARG A 111 3.43 22.18 6.91
CA ARG A 111 3.00 21.99 5.51
C ARG A 111 1.48 21.91 5.25
N ARG A 112 0.69 22.46 6.08
CA ARG A 112 -0.70 22.99 5.95
C ARG A 112 -1.88 22.22 5.34
N LYS A 113 -1.86 21.11 4.65
CA LYS A 113 -3.13 20.65 4.01
C LYS A 113 -3.72 19.31 4.48
N ASN A 114 -2.91 18.38 5.04
CA ASN A 114 -3.38 17.03 5.39
C ASN A 114 -2.87 16.49 6.74
N ASP A 115 -2.39 17.33 7.62
CA ASP A 115 -1.61 16.95 8.80
C ASP A 115 -2.42 16.13 9.80
N GLY A 116 -3.64 16.54 10.09
CA GLY A 116 -4.54 15.80 10.98
C GLY A 116 -4.94 14.43 10.43
N VAL A 117 -4.98 14.28 9.10
CA VAL A 117 -5.32 13.00 8.44
C VAL A 117 -4.17 12.00 8.58
N ILE A 118 -2.92 12.44 8.40
CA ILE A 118 -1.73 11.59 8.56
C ILE A 118 -1.60 11.13 10.01
N PHE A 119 -1.78 12.04 10.95
CA PHE A 119 -1.75 11.71 12.38
C PHE A 119 -2.85 10.70 12.75
N THR A 120 -4.08 10.91 12.25
CA THR A 120 -5.18 9.97 12.44
C THR A 120 -4.85 8.59 11.83
N ALA A 121 -4.25 8.55 10.64
CA ALA A 121 -3.84 7.30 9.99
C ALA A 121 -2.85 6.50 10.85
N TYR A 122 -1.86 7.17 11.45
CA TYR A 122 -0.90 6.53 12.35
C TYR A 122 -1.54 6.06 13.65
N LEU A 123 -2.40 6.86 14.27
CA LEU A 123 -3.13 6.46 15.48
C LEU A 123 -4.04 5.26 15.23
N ASP A 124 -4.77 5.26 14.11
CA ASP A 124 -5.66 4.15 13.76
C ASP A 124 -4.85 2.87 13.48
N TYR A 125 -3.68 2.96 12.84
CA TYR A 125 -2.76 1.84 12.72
C TYR A 125 -2.30 1.30 14.09
N LEU A 126 -1.86 2.18 14.99
CA LEU A 126 -1.40 1.79 16.35
C LEU A 126 -2.53 1.15 17.18
N LYS A 127 -3.78 1.58 16.97
CA LYS A 127 -4.98 1.03 17.60
C LYS A 127 -5.50 -0.24 16.91
N GLY A 128 -4.83 -0.72 15.86
CA GLY A 128 -5.27 -1.89 15.09
C GLY A 128 -6.53 -1.67 14.25
N LYS A 129 -6.92 -0.42 13.98
CA LYS A 129 -8.08 -0.09 13.14
C LYS A 129 -7.71 -0.21 11.67
N MET A 130 -7.82 -1.43 11.19
CA MET A 130 -7.59 -1.78 9.79
C MET A 130 -8.92 -1.82 9.02
N TYR A 131 -8.89 -2.29 7.78
CA TYR A 131 -10.05 -2.38 6.90
C TYR A 131 -10.62 -1.00 6.48
N ARG A 132 -11.83 -1.00 5.95
CA ARG A 132 -12.52 0.23 5.54
C ARG A 132 -12.85 1.09 6.77
N LYS A 133 -12.47 2.34 6.74
CA LYS A 133 -12.89 3.30 7.76
C LYS A 133 -14.40 3.57 7.61
N ARG A 134 -15.15 3.29 8.67
CA ARG A 134 -16.58 3.63 8.77
C ARG A 134 -16.77 5.09 9.12
#